data_ad5cfce4826f547fd1a3cc6e61b1e8f9
#
_entry.id   ad5cfce4826f547fd1a3cc6e61b1e8f9
#
_cell.length_a   1.000
_cell.length_b   1.000
_cell.length_c   1.000
_cell.angle_alpha   90.00
_cell.angle_beta   90.00
_cell.angle_gamma   90.00
#
_symmetry.space_group_name_H-M   'P 1'
#
loop_
_entity.id
_entity.type
_entity.pdbx_description
1 polymer ?
#
loop_
_entity_poly.entity_id
_entity_poly.type
_entity_poly.pdbx_seq_one_letter_code
_entity_poly.pdbx_strand_id
1 'polypeptide(L)'
;MSSGVQDSPQPSIYESPSLQDENQSSSPSESSYQVANEQWNHPRSNIAKTLATFWSFLIMGANDSAYGVRSYLDIYIWQLEYYTDLLPLSSHSSHMYFNPQNQNPVLLLIHSQLETYYNLSYTIVSLVFLSPALGYATAAIVNERAHCAIGRRGVAFVSSMCHLIAYILNCVHPPYPVLVVSFIFAGLGNGLADSAWNAWIGNLNNANQLLGLLHGFYGVGAVISPLIASLLVADAGLPWYYFYY
;
A
#
# COMPACT_ATOMS: atom_id res chain seq x y z
N MET A 1 -37.99 20.44 74.69
CA MET A 1 -37.11 21.39 74.03
C MET A 1 -36.92 20.82 72.65
N SER A 2 -37.80 21.00 71.72
CA SER A 2 -38.22 22.04 70.83
C SER A 2 -37.11 22.75 70.07
N SER A 3 -36.95 22.41 68.80
CA SER A 3 -36.53 23.21 67.67
C SER A 3 -36.55 22.30 66.43
N GLY A 4 -37.41 22.36 65.44
CA GLY A 4 -37.72 23.52 64.65
C GLY A 4 -36.88 23.45 63.38
N VAL A 5 -37.28 22.59 62.35
CA VAL A 5 -36.68 22.61 61.04
C VAL A 5 -37.67 23.32 60.10
N GLN A 6 -37.24 24.41 59.56
CA GLN A 6 -37.93 25.26 58.58
C GLN A 6 -37.93 24.62 57.20
N ASP A 7 -39.12 24.39 56.67
CA ASP A 7 -39.36 24.12 55.24
C ASP A 7 -39.14 25.40 54.44
N SER A 8 -38.29 25.32 53.43
CA SER A 8 -38.18 26.36 52.37
C SER A 8 -38.99 25.95 51.14
N PRO A 9 -39.76 26.85 50.54
CA PRO A 9 -40.66 26.53 49.46
C PRO A 9 -39.95 26.39 48.11
N GLN A 10 -40.35 25.39 47.35
CA GLN A 10 -39.94 25.19 45.95
C GLN A 10 -40.61 26.27 45.05
N PRO A 11 -39.94 26.73 44.00
CA PRO A 11 -40.48 27.64 43.03
C PRO A 11 -41.42 26.91 42.07
N SER A 12 -42.60 27.51 41.85
CA SER A 12 -43.66 27.11 40.96
C SER A 12 -43.24 27.07 39.50
N ILE A 13 -43.60 25.95 38.84
CA ILE A 13 -43.51 25.77 37.40
C ILE A 13 -44.48 26.72 36.72
N TYR A 14 -43.97 27.65 35.91
CA TYR A 14 -44.75 28.47 35.00
C TYR A 14 -45.15 27.64 33.80
N GLU A 15 -46.44 27.30 33.70
CA GLU A 15 -47.07 26.85 32.46
C GLU A 15 -47.18 28.04 31.50
N SER A 16 -46.57 27.95 30.34
CA SER A 16 -46.74 28.86 29.23
C SER A 16 -47.92 28.39 28.36
N PRO A 17 -48.76 29.29 27.85
CA PRO A 17 -49.96 28.94 27.11
C PRO A 17 -49.60 28.36 25.71
N SER A 18 -50.36 27.34 25.33
CA SER A 18 -50.41 26.75 23.99
C SER A 18 -50.81 27.82 22.95
N LEU A 19 -49.90 28.13 22.05
CA LEU A 19 -50.23 28.71 20.75
C LEU A 19 -50.41 27.57 19.76
N GLN A 20 -51.66 27.24 19.51
CA GLN A 20 -52.06 26.45 18.35
C GLN A 20 -52.03 27.35 17.10
N ASP A 21 -51.62 26.69 16.03
CA ASP A 21 -51.88 26.99 14.62
C ASP A 21 -51.32 28.28 14.03
N GLU A 22 -50.31 28.14 13.20
CA GLU A 22 -50.42 28.38 11.76
C GLU A 22 -49.09 28.05 11.04
N ASN A 23 -49.23 27.41 9.88
CA ASN A 23 -48.23 27.23 8.84
C ASN A 23 -47.36 25.98 8.91
N GLN A 24 -47.98 24.81 8.71
CA GLN A 24 -47.32 23.73 7.99
C GLN A 24 -47.10 24.14 6.52
N SER A 25 -46.12 24.99 6.26
CA SER A 25 -45.46 24.98 4.98
C SER A 25 -44.57 23.71 4.97
N SER A 26 -45.10 22.69 4.34
CA SER A 26 -44.33 21.49 3.98
C SER A 26 -43.08 21.92 3.22
N SER A 27 -41.97 22.07 3.95
CA SER A 27 -40.64 21.98 3.34
C SER A 27 -40.60 20.62 2.64
N PRO A 28 -40.18 20.57 1.36
CA PRO A 28 -40.00 19.28 0.70
C PRO A 28 -39.04 18.48 1.60
N SER A 29 -39.49 17.31 2.05
CA SER A 29 -38.64 16.32 2.66
C SER A 29 -37.36 16.28 1.83
N GLU A 30 -36.24 16.60 2.43
CA GLU A 30 -34.93 16.16 1.92
C GLU A 30 -35.03 14.64 1.80
N SER A 31 -35.59 14.21 0.68
CA SER A 31 -35.41 12.85 0.22
C SER A 31 -33.91 12.76 0.05
N SER A 32 -33.24 12.19 1.07
CA SER A 32 -31.90 11.77 1.02
C SER A 32 -31.74 10.99 -0.30
N TYR A 33 -31.19 11.65 -1.33
CA TYR A 33 -30.67 10.98 -2.49
C TYR A 33 -29.53 10.12 -1.96
N GLN A 34 -29.85 8.96 -1.42
CA GLN A 34 -28.89 7.89 -1.28
C GLN A 34 -28.52 7.54 -2.71
N VAL A 35 -27.44 8.14 -3.17
CA VAL A 35 -26.77 7.69 -4.39
C VAL A 35 -26.48 6.23 -4.12
N ALA A 36 -27.26 5.34 -4.74
CA ALA A 36 -27.06 3.90 -4.59
C ALA A 36 -25.65 3.63 -5.12
N ASN A 37 -24.71 3.35 -4.22
CA ASN A 37 -23.35 3.03 -4.59
C ASN A 37 -23.37 1.87 -5.57
N GLU A 38 -22.61 1.96 -6.63
CA GLU A 38 -22.49 0.88 -7.61
C GLU A 38 -22.03 -0.40 -6.91
N GLN A 39 -22.53 -1.55 -7.38
CA GLN A 39 -22.05 -2.84 -6.89
C GLN A 39 -20.86 -3.32 -7.73
N TRP A 40 -19.98 -4.09 -7.11
CA TRP A 40 -18.82 -4.65 -7.80
C TRP A 40 -19.20 -5.60 -8.94
N ASN A 41 -20.37 -6.24 -8.86
CA ASN A 41 -20.89 -7.21 -9.83
C ASN A 41 -22.03 -6.65 -10.71
N HIS A 42 -22.46 -5.40 -10.48
CA HIS A 42 -23.53 -4.79 -11.24
C HIS A 42 -23.24 -3.30 -11.51
N PRO A 43 -23.26 -2.85 -12.78
CA PRO A 43 -23.44 -3.63 -14.02
C PRO A 43 -22.29 -4.64 -14.27
N ARG A 44 -22.50 -5.65 -15.12
CA ARG A 44 -21.52 -6.71 -15.40
C ARG A 44 -20.12 -6.20 -15.78
N SER A 45 -20.03 -5.02 -16.37
CA SER A 45 -18.74 -4.38 -16.67
C SER A 45 -17.89 -4.09 -15.42
N ASN A 46 -18.51 -3.99 -14.24
CA ASN A 46 -17.78 -3.74 -12.99
C ASN A 46 -17.01 -4.99 -12.53
N ILE A 47 -17.47 -6.19 -12.86
CA ILE A 47 -16.72 -7.44 -12.57
C ILE A 47 -15.33 -7.39 -13.19
N ALA A 48 -15.27 -7.09 -14.50
CA ALA A 48 -13.98 -7.03 -15.20
C ALA A 48 -13.06 -5.93 -14.63
N LYS A 49 -13.63 -4.78 -14.27
CA LYS A 49 -12.88 -3.67 -13.66
C LYS A 49 -12.34 -4.09 -12.29
N THR A 50 -13.16 -4.71 -11.44
CA THR A 50 -12.76 -5.17 -10.11
C THR A 50 -11.66 -6.22 -10.19
N LEU A 51 -11.79 -7.20 -11.08
CA LEU A 51 -10.76 -8.22 -11.29
C LEU A 51 -9.45 -7.61 -11.83
N ALA A 52 -9.55 -6.68 -12.78
CA ALA A 52 -8.37 -5.96 -13.29
C ALA A 52 -7.67 -5.15 -12.20
N THR A 53 -8.44 -4.55 -11.29
CA THR A 53 -7.92 -3.79 -10.16
C THR A 53 -7.17 -4.69 -9.18
N PHE A 54 -7.74 -5.85 -8.83
CA PHE A 54 -7.08 -6.84 -7.97
C PHE A 54 -5.82 -7.40 -8.61
N TRP A 55 -5.86 -7.69 -9.91
CA TRP A 55 -4.67 -8.10 -10.66
C TRP A 55 -3.59 -7.03 -10.67
N SER A 56 -3.97 -5.77 -10.87
CA SER A 56 -3.04 -4.64 -10.79
C SER A 56 -2.33 -4.57 -9.43
N PHE A 57 -3.08 -4.72 -8.32
CA PHE A 57 -2.50 -4.71 -6.97
C PHE A 57 -1.59 -5.91 -6.70
N LEU A 58 -1.91 -7.08 -7.22
CA LEU A 58 -1.03 -8.24 -7.14
C LEU A 58 0.32 -7.96 -7.83
N ILE A 59 0.28 -7.40 -9.05
CA ILE A 59 1.50 -7.03 -9.77
C ILE A 59 2.27 -5.92 -9.06
N MET A 60 1.58 -4.92 -8.49
CA MET A 60 2.22 -3.86 -7.71
C MET A 60 2.93 -4.44 -6.48
N GLY A 61 2.28 -5.31 -5.72
CA GLY A 61 2.89 -5.99 -4.58
C GLY A 61 4.10 -6.83 -4.98
N ALA A 62 4.00 -7.55 -6.11
CA ALA A 62 5.10 -8.32 -6.66
C ALA A 62 6.29 -7.43 -7.06
N ASN A 63 6.01 -6.29 -7.70
CA ASN A 63 7.05 -5.34 -8.11
C ASN A 63 7.76 -4.71 -6.90
N ASP A 64 6.99 -4.21 -5.92
CA ASP A 64 7.53 -3.48 -4.78
C ASP A 64 8.39 -4.38 -3.87
N SER A 65 8.08 -5.66 -3.79
CA SER A 65 8.82 -6.60 -2.95
C SER A 65 9.97 -7.30 -3.65
N ALA A 66 10.04 -7.26 -4.97
CA ALA A 66 11.12 -7.92 -5.72
C ALA A 66 12.52 -7.44 -5.31
N TYR A 67 12.65 -6.17 -4.95
CA TYR A 67 13.92 -5.56 -4.52
C TYR A 67 13.95 -5.20 -3.02
N GLY A 68 12.83 -5.29 -2.30
CA GLY A 68 12.70 -4.83 -0.91
C GLY A 68 12.85 -5.92 0.17
N VAL A 69 13.08 -7.19 -0.18
CA VAL A 69 13.04 -8.33 0.75
C VAL A 69 14.02 -8.21 1.92
N ARG A 70 15.15 -7.56 1.72
CA ARG A 70 16.15 -7.42 2.78
C ARG A 70 15.65 -6.58 3.96
N SER A 71 15.00 -5.47 3.70
CA SER A 71 14.63 -4.50 4.75
C SER A 71 13.64 -5.06 5.77
N TYR A 72 12.68 -5.85 5.34
CA TYR A 72 11.65 -6.39 6.25
C TYR A 72 12.17 -7.58 7.06
N LEU A 73 12.94 -8.48 6.46
CA LEU A 73 13.49 -9.64 7.16
C LEU A 73 14.63 -9.22 8.12
N ASP A 74 15.47 -8.25 7.75
CA ASP A 74 16.49 -7.72 8.65
C ASP A 74 15.85 -7.05 9.88
N ILE A 75 14.74 -6.34 9.71
CA ILE A 75 13.97 -5.76 10.83
C ILE A 75 13.35 -6.87 11.69
N TYR A 76 12.78 -7.92 11.09
CA TYR A 76 12.21 -9.05 11.85
C TYR A 76 13.29 -9.87 12.57
N ILE A 77 14.43 -10.12 11.95
CA ILE A 77 15.55 -10.86 12.56
C ILE A 77 16.14 -10.02 13.69
N TRP A 78 16.39 -8.73 13.47
CA TRP A 78 16.86 -7.82 14.51
C TRP A 78 15.86 -7.71 15.67
N GLN A 79 14.57 -7.69 15.38
CA GLN A 79 13.51 -7.69 16.38
C GLN A 79 13.47 -9.02 17.14
N LEU A 80 13.67 -10.14 16.47
CA LEU A 80 13.75 -11.46 17.10
C LEU A 80 14.99 -11.59 18.01
N GLU A 81 16.17 -11.15 17.55
CA GLU A 81 17.40 -11.07 18.34
C GLU A 81 17.21 -10.17 19.57
N TYR A 82 16.61 -9.00 19.39
CA TYR A 82 16.32 -8.09 20.50
C TYR A 82 15.38 -8.74 21.55
N TYR A 83 14.36 -9.49 21.14
CA TYR A 83 13.47 -10.19 22.06
C TYR A 83 14.13 -11.43 22.68
N THR A 84 15.02 -12.13 22.01
CA THR A 84 15.76 -13.26 22.58
C THR A 84 16.79 -12.80 23.61
N ASP A 85 17.40 -11.65 23.43
CA ASP A 85 18.31 -11.04 24.41
C ASP A 85 17.59 -10.46 25.63
N LEU A 86 16.31 -10.09 25.49
CA LEU A 86 15.49 -9.55 26.57
C LEU A 86 14.86 -10.63 27.45
N LEU A 87 14.80 -11.89 26.99
CA LEU A 87 14.26 -13.02 27.74
C LEU A 87 15.40 -13.85 28.33
N PRO A 88 15.67 -13.77 29.66
CA PRO A 88 16.70 -14.60 30.30
C PRO A 88 16.18 -16.02 30.46
N LEU A 89 16.11 -16.80 29.41
CA LEU A 89 15.84 -18.22 29.46
C LEU A 89 17.11 -19.01 29.26
N SER A 90 17.72 -19.34 30.40
CA SER A 90 18.72 -20.39 30.65
C SER A 90 20.07 -20.31 29.95
N SER A 91 21.07 -20.21 30.79
CA SER A 91 22.47 -20.57 30.63
C SER A 91 22.73 -21.72 29.67
N HIS A 92 22.98 -21.41 28.41
CA HIS A 92 23.99 -22.13 27.63
C HIS A 92 24.44 -21.18 26.53
N SER A 93 25.64 -20.65 26.72
CA SER A 93 26.38 -19.84 25.76
C SER A 93 26.64 -20.63 24.49
N SER A 94 25.79 -20.44 23.54
CA SER A 94 26.17 -20.51 22.15
C SER A 94 26.09 -19.08 21.63
N HIS A 95 27.16 -18.33 21.84
CA HIS A 95 27.43 -17.15 21.02
C HIS A 95 27.38 -17.62 19.57
N MET A 96 26.22 -17.47 18.96
CA MET A 96 26.09 -17.55 17.53
C MET A 96 26.76 -16.27 17.01
N TYR A 97 28.11 -16.35 16.92
CA TYR A 97 28.90 -15.31 16.26
C TYR A 97 28.25 -15.11 14.90
N PHE A 98 27.76 -13.91 14.67
CA PHE A 98 27.39 -13.46 13.33
C PHE A 98 28.62 -13.66 12.44
N ASN A 99 28.65 -14.78 11.74
CA ASN A 99 29.66 -15.07 10.76
C ASN A 99 29.20 -14.43 9.44
N PRO A 100 29.85 -13.37 8.96
CA PRO A 100 29.48 -12.72 7.71
C PRO A 100 29.49 -13.67 6.49
N GLN A 101 30.15 -14.83 6.62
CA GLN A 101 30.21 -15.86 5.58
C GLN A 101 29.02 -16.83 5.59
N ASN A 102 28.18 -16.82 6.63
CA ASN A 102 27.01 -17.70 6.74
C ASN A 102 25.71 -16.93 6.55
N GLN A 103 25.73 -15.86 5.76
CA GLN A 103 24.55 -15.12 5.37
C GLN A 103 23.70 -16.02 4.49
N ASN A 104 22.46 -16.28 4.90
CA ASN A 104 21.50 -17.04 4.09
C ASN A 104 21.44 -16.45 2.68
N PRO A 105 21.79 -17.20 1.64
CA PRO A 105 21.95 -16.68 0.28
C PRO A 105 20.67 -16.04 -0.29
N VAL A 106 19.52 -16.41 0.25
CA VAL A 106 18.20 -15.94 -0.20
C VAL A 106 17.95 -14.45 0.08
N LEU A 107 18.51 -13.90 1.17
CA LEU A 107 18.25 -12.54 1.62
C LEU A 107 19.05 -11.45 0.91
N LEU A 108 20.14 -11.83 0.25
CA LEU A 108 21.11 -10.90 -0.33
C LEU A 108 20.95 -10.75 -1.85
N LEU A 109 19.98 -11.46 -2.45
CA LEU A 109 20.12 -11.87 -3.82
C LEU A 109 20.11 -10.73 -4.85
N ILE A 110 19.09 -9.87 -4.86
CA ILE A 110 19.05 -8.84 -5.91
C ILE A 110 19.99 -7.69 -5.59
N HIS A 111 20.11 -7.31 -4.31
CA HIS A 111 20.99 -6.22 -3.91
C HIS A 111 22.47 -6.59 -4.16
N SER A 112 22.90 -7.77 -3.74
CA SER A 112 24.27 -8.24 -3.97
C SER A 112 24.57 -8.51 -5.44
N GLN A 113 23.55 -8.92 -6.21
CA GLN A 113 23.66 -9.04 -7.66
C GLN A 113 23.89 -7.67 -8.32
N LEU A 114 23.16 -6.63 -7.88
CA LEU A 114 23.37 -5.27 -8.38
C LEU A 114 24.73 -4.71 -7.98
N GLU A 115 25.18 -4.93 -6.73
CA GLU A 115 26.53 -4.54 -6.29
C GLU A 115 27.60 -5.18 -7.16
N THR A 116 27.50 -6.48 -7.36
CA THR A 116 28.48 -7.25 -8.16
C THR A 116 28.39 -6.88 -9.65
N TYR A 117 27.18 -6.78 -10.18
CA TYR A 117 26.96 -6.51 -11.61
C TYR A 117 27.43 -5.11 -12.01
N TYR A 118 27.13 -4.09 -11.21
CA TYR A 118 27.53 -2.72 -11.49
C TYR A 118 28.86 -2.31 -10.85
N ASN A 119 29.46 -3.19 -10.04
CA ASN A 119 30.69 -2.91 -9.27
C ASN A 119 30.59 -1.61 -8.46
N LEU A 120 29.47 -1.44 -7.74
CA LEU A 120 29.14 -0.27 -6.95
C LEU A 120 29.09 -0.61 -5.46
N SER A 121 29.30 0.40 -4.61
CA SER A 121 29.19 0.21 -3.16
C SER A 121 27.74 0.03 -2.74
N TYR A 122 27.53 -0.67 -1.61
CA TYR A 122 26.23 -0.86 -0.96
C TYR A 122 25.39 0.41 -0.87
N THR A 123 26.01 1.53 -0.43
CA THR A 123 25.32 2.81 -0.26
C THR A 123 24.77 3.35 -1.58
N ILE A 124 25.53 3.23 -2.68
CA ILE A 124 25.09 3.71 -4.00
C ILE A 124 23.94 2.82 -4.50
N VAL A 125 24.09 1.50 -4.38
CA VAL A 125 23.02 0.57 -4.82
C VAL A 125 21.74 0.75 -4.00
N SER A 126 21.85 1.13 -2.73
CA SER A 126 20.68 1.41 -1.88
C SER A 126 19.83 2.59 -2.37
N LEU A 127 20.37 3.50 -3.19
CA LEU A 127 19.61 4.60 -3.78
C LEU A 127 18.47 4.10 -4.70
N VAL A 128 18.58 2.88 -5.23
CA VAL A 128 17.50 2.27 -6.03
C VAL A 128 16.21 2.13 -5.24
N PHE A 129 16.28 1.96 -3.91
CA PHE A 129 15.10 1.85 -3.05
C PHE A 129 14.42 3.21 -2.80
N LEU A 130 15.17 4.31 -2.91
CA LEU A 130 14.62 5.65 -2.77
C LEU A 130 13.90 6.11 -4.05
N SER A 131 14.28 5.58 -5.19
CA SER A 131 13.74 6.01 -6.48
C SER A 131 12.24 5.76 -6.64
N PRO A 132 11.65 4.60 -6.28
CA PRO A 132 10.20 4.43 -6.30
C PRO A 132 9.47 5.40 -5.37
N ALA A 133 10.03 5.72 -4.21
CA ALA A 133 9.44 6.69 -3.28
C ALA A 133 9.32 8.09 -3.89
N LEU A 134 10.31 8.51 -4.68
CA LEU A 134 10.24 9.76 -5.45
C LEU A 134 9.14 9.70 -6.51
N GLY A 135 8.95 8.55 -7.17
CA GLY A 135 7.87 8.29 -8.09
C GLY A 135 6.50 8.42 -7.42
N TYR A 136 6.30 7.78 -6.27
CA TYR A 136 5.07 7.88 -5.45
C TYR A 136 4.80 9.32 -5.01
N ALA A 137 5.80 10.04 -4.52
CA ALA A 137 5.67 11.44 -4.15
C ALA A 137 5.23 12.31 -5.34
N THR A 138 5.81 12.07 -6.51
CA THR A 138 5.40 12.74 -7.75
C THR A 138 3.97 12.40 -8.11
N ALA A 139 3.56 11.12 -8.02
CA ALA A 139 2.17 10.71 -8.24
C ALA A 139 1.21 11.46 -7.31
N ALA A 140 1.52 11.56 -6.02
CA ALA A 140 0.69 12.27 -5.05
C ALA A 140 0.46 13.75 -5.44
N ILE A 141 1.50 14.42 -5.95
CA ILE A 141 1.41 15.82 -6.38
C ILE A 141 0.57 16.00 -7.65
N VAL A 142 0.73 15.09 -8.62
CA VAL A 142 0.10 15.24 -9.95
C VAL A 142 -1.26 14.56 -10.05
N ASN A 143 -1.63 13.68 -9.10
CA ASN A 143 -2.78 12.80 -9.18
C ASN A 143 -4.09 13.55 -9.46
N GLU A 144 -4.40 14.61 -8.73
CA GLU A 144 -5.61 15.39 -8.92
C GLU A 144 -5.68 16.00 -10.33
N ARG A 145 -4.58 16.62 -10.78
CA ARG A 145 -4.51 17.20 -12.13
C ARG A 145 -4.64 16.15 -13.21
N ALA A 146 -4.02 14.98 -13.03
CA ALA A 146 -4.12 13.86 -13.95
C ALA A 146 -5.56 13.36 -14.05
N HIS A 147 -6.24 13.18 -12.92
CA HIS A 147 -7.65 12.78 -12.91
C HIS A 147 -8.57 13.80 -13.57
N CYS A 148 -8.36 15.10 -13.36
CA CYS A 148 -9.13 16.16 -14.02
C CYS A 148 -8.87 16.24 -15.52
N ALA A 149 -7.62 16.05 -15.96
CA ALA A 149 -7.23 16.23 -17.36
C ALA A 149 -7.57 15.02 -18.23
N ILE A 150 -7.28 13.80 -17.77
CA ILE A 150 -7.39 12.57 -18.59
C ILE A 150 -8.39 11.55 -18.03
N GLY A 151 -8.99 11.84 -16.89
CA GLY A 151 -9.97 10.96 -16.22
C GLY A 151 -9.40 9.63 -15.78
N ARG A 152 -10.22 8.80 -15.14
CA ARG A 152 -9.81 7.49 -14.58
C ARG A 152 -9.19 6.54 -15.62
N ARG A 153 -9.73 6.50 -16.84
CA ARG A 153 -9.19 5.63 -17.91
C ARG A 153 -7.81 6.08 -18.35
N GLY A 154 -7.60 7.40 -18.46
CA GLY A 154 -6.31 7.98 -18.81
C GLY A 154 -5.26 7.71 -17.72
N VAL A 155 -5.61 7.85 -16.44
CA VAL A 155 -4.72 7.54 -15.33
C VAL A 155 -4.34 6.06 -15.34
N ALA A 156 -5.29 5.15 -15.56
CA ALA A 156 -5.00 3.72 -15.70
C ALA A 156 -4.03 3.43 -16.84
N PHE A 157 -4.23 4.07 -18.00
CA PHE A 157 -3.34 3.92 -19.14
C PHE A 157 -1.93 4.45 -18.84
N VAL A 158 -1.82 5.66 -18.29
CA VAL A 158 -0.52 6.25 -17.93
C VAL A 158 0.22 5.40 -16.89
N SER A 159 -0.46 4.92 -15.86
CA SER A 159 0.11 4.01 -14.87
C SER A 159 0.70 2.74 -15.53
N SER A 160 -0.09 2.09 -16.40
CA SER A 160 0.37 0.90 -17.14
C SER A 160 1.56 1.20 -18.06
N MET A 161 1.57 2.36 -18.70
CA MET A 161 2.69 2.79 -19.54
C MET A 161 3.96 3.06 -18.72
N CYS A 162 3.85 3.65 -17.55
CA CYS A 162 4.98 3.83 -16.64
C CYS A 162 5.63 2.49 -16.26
N HIS A 163 4.82 1.49 -15.92
CA HIS A 163 5.32 0.14 -15.64
C HIS A 163 5.96 -0.51 -16.87
N LEU A 164 5.30 -0.42 -18.02
CA LEU A 164 5.82 -0.99 -19.26
C LEU A 164 7.20 -0.39 -19.60
N ILE A 165 7.35 0.93 -19.51
CA ILE A 165 8.62 1.61 -19.74
C ILE A 165 9.68 1.12 -18.75
N ALA A 166 9.33 1.06 -17.46
CA ALA A 166 10.25 0.60 -16.41
C ALA A 166 10.72 -0.84 -16.68
N TYR A 167 9.81 -1.75 -17.01
CA TYR A 167 10.15 -3.15 -17.23
C TYR A 167 10.96 -3.37 -18.51
N ILE A 168 10.62 -2.67 -19.61
CA ILE A 168 11.44 -2.72 -20.82
C ILE A 168 12.86 -2.22 -20.53
N LEU A 169 13.01 -1.11 -19.80
CA LEU A 169 14.33 -0.61 -19.41
C LEU A 169 15.08 -1.63 -18.56
N ASN A 170 14.42 -2.26 -17.59
CA ASN A 170 15.05 -3.26 -16.73
C ASN A 170 15.46 -4.52 -17.50
N CYS A 171 14.68 -4.96 -18.50
CA CYS A 171 15.00 -6.10 -19.35
C CYS A 171 16.29 -5.89 -20.19
N VAL A 172 16.57 -4.67 -20.61
CA VAL A 172 17.78 -4.36 -21.41
C VAL A 172 19.03 -4.11 -20.57
N HIS A 173 18.96 -4.38 -19.25
CA HIS A 173 20.06 -4.23 -18.28
C HIS A 173 20.87 -2.93 -18.47
N PRO A 174 20.21 -1.78 -18.26
CA PRO A 174 20.77 -0.47 -18.54
C PRO A 174 21.91 -0.12 -17.56
N PRO A 175 22.72 0.92 -17.83
CA PRO A 175 23.59 1.50 -16.82
C PRO A 175 22.84 1.89 -15.55
N TYR A 176 23.49 1.78 -14.38
CA TYR A 176 22.84 2.00 -13.08
C TYR A 176 22.01 3.30 -12.95
N PRO A 177 22.46 4.49 -13.43
CA PRO A 177 21.64 5.69 -13.37
C PRO A 177 20.30 5.58 -14.10
N VAL A 178 20.29 4.86 -15.24
CA VAL A 178 19.05 4.62 -16.01
C VAL A 178 18.14 3.64 -15.28
N LEU A 179 18.72 2.65 -14.59
CA LEU A 179 17.98 1.76 -13.71
C LEU A 179 17.27 2.53 -12.59
N VAL A 180 17.96 3.45 -11.92
CA VAL A 180 17.37 4.32 -10.88
C VAL A 180 16.19 5.12 -11.45
N VAL A 181 16.34 5.70 -12.65
CA VAL A 181 15.26 6.44 -13.32
C VAL A 181 14.09 5.50 -13.68
N SER A 182 14.36 4.28 -14.13
CA SER A 182 13.30 3.31 -14.45
C SER A 182 12.43 3.01 -13.23
N PHE A 183 13.02 2.89 -12.04
CA PHE A 183 12.26 2.69 -10.79
C PHE A 183 11.47 3.93 -10.33
N ILE A 184 11.87 5.14 -10.72
CA ILE A 184 11.01 6.34 -10.52
C ILE A 184 9.73 6.19 -11.36
N PHE A 185 9.83 5.74 -12.61
CA PHE A 185 8.64 5.47 -13.43
C PHE A 185 7.76 4.37 -12.84
N ALA A 186 8.35 3.28 -12.34
CA ALA A 186 7.58 2.23 -11.66
C ALA A 186 6.84 2.78 -10.44
N GLY A 187 7.50 3.56 -9.59
CA GLY A 187 6.88 4.21 -8.44
C GLY A 187 5.79 5.22 -8.81
N LEU A 188 5.98 6.00 -9.88
CA LEU A 188 4.96 6.89 -10.42
C LEU A 188 3.72 6.11 -10.88
N GLY A 189 3.93 5.03 -11.62
CA GLY A 189 2.86 4.12 -12.06
C GLY A 189 2.10 3.53 -10.88
N ASN A 190 2.81 3.02 -9.88
CA ASN A 190 2.21 2.49 -8.65
C ASN A 190 1.37 3.54 -7.92
N GLY A 191 1.92 4.74 -7.66
CA GLY A 191 1.20 5.79 -6.93
C GLY A 191 -0.07 6.27 -7.65
N LEU A 192 -0.04 6.38 -8.98
CA LEU A 192 -1.22 6.73 -9.78
C LEU A 192 -2.28 5.62 -9.74
N ALA A 193 -1.87 4.35 -9.87
CA ALA A 193 -2.78 3.21 -9.81
C ALA A 193 -3.38 3.06 -8.41
N ASP A 194 -2.56 3.14 -7.37
CA ASP A 194 -2.98 3.00 -5.97
C ASP A 194 -4.10 3.99 -5.64
N SER A 195 -3.88 5.27 -5.90
CA SER A 195 -4.87 6.30 -5.65
C SER A 195 -6.16 6.11 -6.46
N ALA A 196 -6.05 5.76 -7.75
CA ALA A 196 -7.19 5.59 -8.65
C ALA A 196 -8.05 4.38 -8.27
N TRP A 197 -7.41 3.26 -7.93
CA TRP A 197 -8.12 2.02 -7.61
C TRP A 197 -8.74 2.04 -6.22
N ASN A 198 -8.04 2.58 -5.22
CA ASN A 198 -8.61 2.78 -3.89
C ASN A 198 -9.83 3.72 -3.94
N ALA A 199 -9.75 4.83 -4.66
CA ALA A 199 -10.88 5.74 -4.82
C ALA A 199 -12.06 5.08 -5.55
N TRP A 200 -11.81 4.25 -6.56
CA TRP A 200 -12.89 3.56 -7.28
C TRP A 200 -13.55 2.48 -6.44
N ILE A 201 -12.77 1.60 -5.81
CA ILE A 201 -13.27 0.54 -4.92
C ILE A 201 -13.98 1.14 -3.70
N GLY A 202 -13.46 2.24 -3.15
CA GLY A 202 -14.06 2.95 -2.01
C GLY A 202 -15.44 3.52 -2.28
N ASN A 203 -15.82 3.72 -3.56
CA ASN A 203 -17.16 4.18 -3.96
C ASN A 203 -18.13 3.03 -4.26
N LEU A 204 -17.72 1.77 -4.10
CA LEU A 204 -18.61 0.61 -4.31
C LEU A 204 -19.35 0.21 -3.03
N ASN A 205 -20.46 -0.50 -3.19
CA ASN A 205 -21.09 -1.19 -2.07
C ASN A 205 -20.12 -2.21 -1.47
N ASN A 206 -20.10 -2.33 -0.15
CA ASN A 206 -19.17 -3.17 0.60
C ASN A 206 -17.69 -2.76 0.40
N ALA A 207 -17.41 -1.46 0.26
CA ALA A 207 -16.09 -0.90 0.02
C ALA A 207 -15.01 -1.46 0.98
N ASN A 208 -15.28 -1.53 2.29
CA ASN A 208 -14.32 -2.02 3.27
C ASN A 208 -13.86 -3.46 3.00
N GLN A 209 -14.77 -4.35 2.60
CA GLN A 209 -14.46 -5.74 2.28
C GLN A 209 -13.63 -5.82 0.97
N LEU A 210 -14.03 -5.03 -0.03
CA LEU A 210 -13.33 -5.00 -1.32
C LEU A 210 -11.95 -4.37 -1.20
N LEU A 211 -11.78 -3.32 -0.38
CA LEU A 211 -10.46 -2.73 -0.08
C LEU A 211 -9.58 -3.73 0.68
N GLY A 212 -10.14 -4.44 1.66
CA GLY A 212 -9.40 -5.50 2.35
C GLY A 212 -8.93 -6.59 1.39
N LEU A 213 -9.77 -7.01 0.45
CA LEU A 213 -9.41 -7.98 -0.58
C LEU A 213 -8.37 -7.43 -1.55
N LEU A 214 -8.50 -6.16 -1.95
CA LEU A 214 -7.55 -5.46 -2.81
C LEU A 214 -6.13 -5.49 -2.22
N HIS A 215 -5.99 -5.08 -0.96
CA HIS A 215 -4.71 -5.12 -0.26
C HIS A 215 -4.24 -6.55 0.04
N GLY A 216 -5.16 -7.49 0.20
CA GLY A 216 -4.84 -8.92 0.26
C GLY A 216 -4.14 -9.42 -1.00
N PHE A 217 -4.63 -9.04 -2.19
CA PHE A 217 -3.96 -9.37 -3.46
C PHE A 217 -2.57 -8.73 -3.57
N TYR A 218 -2.40 -7.50 -3.11
CA TYR A 218 -1.08 -6.87 -3.00
C TYR A 218 -0.15 -7.71 -2.12
N GLY A 219 -0.60 -8.12 -0.93
CA GLY A 219 0.16 -8.96 -0.01
C GLY A 219 0.56 -10.31 -0.62
N VAL A 220 -0.34 -10.94 -1.38
CA VAL A 220 -0.03 -12.19 -2.10
C VAL A 220 1.10 -11.96 -3.12
N GLY A 221 1.03 -10.89 -3.91
CA GLY A 221 2.10 -10.51 -4.83
C GLY A 221 3.43 -10.28 -4.11
N ALA A 222 3.38 -9.58 -2.98
CA ALA A 222 4.54 -9.27 -2.16
C ALA A 222 5.22 -10.51 -1.57
N VAL A 223 4.47 -11.57 -1.29
CA VAL A 223 5.02 -12.84 -0.80
C VAL A 223 5.57 -13.70 -1.93
N ILE A 224 4.88 -13.79 -3.06
CA ILE A 224 5.26 -14.68 -4.16
C ILE A 224 6.49 -14.16 -4.91
N SER A 225 6.60 -12.86 -5.12
CA SER A 225 7.66 -12.27 -5.94
C SER A 225 9.08 -12.57 -5.45
N PRO A 226 9.41 -12.39 -4.16
CA PRO A 226 10.73 -12.75 -3.66
C PRO A 226 11.06 -14.23 -3.80
N LEU A 227 10.06 -15.10 -3.68
CA LEU A 227 10.25 -16.55 -3.87
C LEU A 227 10.64 -16.84 -5.31
N ILE A 228 9.94 -16.25 -6.29
CA ILE A 228 10.28 -16.39 -7.71
C ILE A 228 11.67 -15.82 -7.99
N ALA A 229 11.97 -14.60 -7.50
CA ALA A 229 13.27 -13.98 -7.69
C ALA A 229 14.40 -14.84 -7.12
N SER A 230 14.19 -15.44 -5.95
CA SER A 230 15.13 -16.34 -5.31
C SER A 230 15.38 -17.61 -6.14
N LEU A 231 14.32 -18.26 -6.60
CA LEU A 231 14.43 -19.45 -7.45
C LEU A 231 15.17 -19.15 -8.75
N LEU A 232 14.92 -18.02 -9.39
CA LEU A 232 15.58 -17.65 -10.63
C LEU A 232 17.08 -17.36 -10.41
N VAL A 233 17.42 -16.63 -9.37
CA VAL A 233 18.80 -16.17 -9.15
C VAL A 233 19.63 -17.20 -8.37
N ALA A 234 19.13 -17.77 -7.26
CA ALA A 234 19.89 -18.68 -6.42
C ALA A 234 19.96 -20.10 -6.98
N ASP A 235 18.83 -20.64 -7.42
CA ASP A 235 18.75 -22.04 -7.82
C ASP A 235 19.07 -22.21 -9.30
N ALA A 236 18.50 -21.34 -10.17
CA ALA A 236 18.75 -21.40 -11.60
C ALA A 236 20.02 -20.63 -12.05
N GLY A 237 20.65 -19.84 -11.18
CA GLY A 237 21.85 -19.06 -11.50
C GLY A 237 21.66 -17.98 -12.56
N LEU A 238 20.41 -17.54 -12.76
CA LEU A 238 20.10 -16.55 -13.78
C LEU A 238 20.42 -15.13 -13.27
N PRO A 239 20.82 -14.20 -14.15
CA PRO A 239 21.02 -12.80 -13.79
C PRO A 239 19.73 -12.14 -13.30
N TRP A 240 19.83 -11.13 -12.43
CA TRP A 240 18.71 -10.42 -11.79
C TRP A 240 17.64 -9.90 -12.76
N TYR A 241 18.01 -9.51 -13.97
CA TYR A 241 17.09 -8.94 -14.97
C TYR A 241 16.15 -9.98 -15.59
N TYR A 242 16.44 -11.27 -15.47
CA TYR A 242 15.52 -12.34 -15.91
C TYR A 242 14.19 -12.33 -15.15
N PHE A 243 14.14 -11.70 -13.98
CA PHE A 243 12.90 -11.51 -13.24
C PHE A 243 11.89 -10.63 -13.99
N TYR A 244 12.34 -9.78 -14.91
CA TYR A 244 11.47 -8.85 -15.66
C TYR A 244 11.04 -9.40 -17.04
N TYR A 245 11.48 -10.58 -17.42
CA TYR A 245 11.01 -11.29 -18.61
C TYR A 245 9.76 -12.11 -18.30
#